data_f33b432c76784b98843e642f552a6ada
#
_entry.id   f33b432c76784b98843e642f552a6ada
#
_cell.length_a   1.000
_cell.length_b   1.000
_cell.length_c   1.000
_cell.angle_alpha   90.00
_cell.angle_beta   90.00
_cell.angle_gamma   90.00
#
_symmetry.space_group_name_H-M   'P 1'
#
loop_
_entity.id
_entity.type
_entity.pdbx_description
1 polymer ?
#
loop_
_entity_poly.entity_id
_entity_poly.type
_entity_poly.pdbx_seq_one_letter_code
_entity_poly.pdbx_strand_id
1 'polypeptide(L)'
;TEKPRLLGEAYAAGSKAYEDDESAKKKVGEINKQIYARTEPTYSLWKKTRAWSLEYFDSVYKRLGTKFDRFFFESEVYESGKQIVLDNVGKVFEKNEGAIIFAGKKYGTHTRVFVTGEGNPTYEGKEMGLGPLEYKEFKFDQALHVVGPEQSGYFEVVFKALELIDPVFAG
;
A
#
# COMPACT_ATOMS: atom_id res chain seq x y z
N THR A 1 -22.70 16.76 -3.39
CA THR A 1 -21.72 15.82 -2.97
C THR A 1 -22.30 14.60 -2.26
N GLU A 2 -23.22 13.94 -2.91
CA GLU A 2 -23.87 12.74 -2.42
C GLU A 2 -22.92 11.53 -2.44
N LYS A 3 -22.09 11.40 -3.50
CA LYS A 3 -21.15 10.30 -3.69
C LYS A 3 -20.15 10.12 -2.52
N PRO A 4 -19.41 11.15 -2.05
CA PRO A 4 -18.50 11.00 -0.92
C PRO A 4 -19.20 10.61 0.38
N ARG A 5 -20.41 11.14 0.62
CA ARG A 5 -21.22 10.77 1.78
C ARG A 5 -21.60 9.29 1.75
N LEU A 6 -22.09 8.80 0.61
CA LEU A 6 -22.43 7.41 0.41
C LEU A 6 -21.22 6.49 0.63
N LEU A 7 -20.03 6.86 0.11
CA LEU A 7 -18.81 6.09 0.34
C LEU A 7 -18.39 6.06 1.80
N GLY A 8 -18.53 7.18 2.52
CA GLY A 8 -18.23 7.24 3.96
C GLY A 8 -19.19 6.37 4.79
N GLU A 9 -20.49 6.42 4.49
CA GLU A 9 -21.49 5.58 5.15
C GLU A 9 -21.25 4.08 4.87
N ALA A 10 -20.93 3.73 3.62
CA ALA A 10 -20.60 2.34 3.24
C ALA A 10 -19.32 1.85 3.91
N TYR A 11 -18.29 2.71 4.01
CA TYR A 11 -17.05 2.39 4.72
C TYR A 11 -17.30 2.12 6.20
N ALA A 12 -18.02 3.01 6.88
CA ALA A 12 -18.33 2.86 8.31
C ALA A 12 -19.14 1.58 8.59
N ALA A 13 -20.13 1.30 7.75
CA ALA A 13 -20.93 0.07 7.87
C ALA A 13 -20.09 -1.18 7.61
N GLY A 14 -19.24 -1.15 6.58
CA GLY A 14 -18.34 -2.26 6.21
C GLY A 14 -17.30 -2.54 7.28
N SER A 15 -16.66 -1.50 7.85
CA SER A 15 -15.69 -1.63 8.94
C SER A 15 -16.32 -2.25 10.17
N LYS A 16 -17.48 -1.77 10.57
CA LYS A 16 -18.21 -2.34 11.71
C LYS A 16 -18.56 -3.82 11.47
N ALA A 17 -19.08 -4.15 10.30
CA ALA A 17 -19.40 -5.54 9.98
C ALA A 17 -18.15 -6.44 9.96
N TYR A 18 -17.02 -5.94 9.50
CA TYR A 18 -15.75 -6.66 9.51
C TYR A 18 -15.23 -6.96 10.91
N GLU A 19 -15.47 -6.07 11.88
CA GLU A 19 -15.08 -6.27 13.27
C GLU A 19 -16.03 -7.23 14.01
N ASP A 20 -17.33 -7.12 13.76
CA ASP A 20 -18.37 -7.78 14.56
C ASP A 20 -18.80 -9.16 14.00
N ASP A 21 -18.52 -9.49 12.72
CA ASP A 21 -19.06 -10.67 12.03
C ASP A 21 -17.99 -11.38 11.18
N GLU A 22 -17.63 -12.60 11.60
CA GLU A 22 -16.66 -13.45 10.87
C GLU A 22 -17.12 -13.80 9.43
N SER A 23 -18.43 -13.88 9.17
CA SER A 23 -18.96 -14.09 7.82
C SER A 23 -18.73 -12.87 6.94
N ALA A 24 -18.96 -11.67 7.49
CA ALA A 24 -18.66 -10.41 6.79
C ALA A 24 -17.16 -10.27 6.52
N LYS A 25 -16.32 -10.61 7.48
CA LYS A 25 -14.86 -10.61 7.33
C LYS A 25 -14.39 -11.52 6.20
N LYS A 26 -14.92 -12.73 6.13
CA LYS A 26 -14.65 -13.67 5.04
C LYS A 26 -15.08 -13.08 3.67
N LYS A 27 -16.28 -12.51 3.62
CA LYS A 27 -16.81 -11.89 2.40
C LYS A 27 -15.98 -10.71 1.93
N VAL A 28 -15.50 -9.86 2.84
CA VAL A 28 -14.58 -8.76 2.51
C VAL A 28 -13.28 -9.31 1.91
N GLY A 29 -12.73 -10.39 2.48
CA GLY A 29 -11.56 -11.06 1.92
C GLY A 29 -11.78 -11.60 0.50
N GLU A 30 -12.96 -12.19 0.23
CA GLU A 30 -13.34 -12.66 -1.10
C GLU A 30 -13.49 -11.51 -2.11
N ILE A 31 -14.13 -10.41 -1.71
CA ILE A 31 -14.26 -9.19 -2.53
C ILE A 31 -12.88 -8.61 -2.86
N ASN A 32 -11.99 -8.55 -1.88
CA ASN A 32 -10.63 -8.07 -2.07
C ASN A 32 -9.85 -8.92 -3.10
N LYS A 33 -9.95 -10.24 -3.00
CA LYS A 33 -9.36 -11.17 -3.99
C LYS A 33 -9.93 -10.91 -5.40
N GLN A 34 -11.24 -10.67 -5.53
CA GLN A 34 -11.88 -10.35 -6.82
C GLN A 34 -11.35 -9.04 -7.41
N ILE A 35 -11.12 -8.01 -6.59
CA ILE A 35 -10.57 -6.73 -7.04
C ILE A 35 -9.17 -6.93 -7.61
N TYR A 36 -8.28 -7.63 -6.90
CA TYR A 36 -6.93 -7.93 -7.38
C TYR A 36 -6.92 -8.82 -8.63
N ALA A 37 -7.81 -9.80 -8.70
CA ALA A 37 -8.00 -10.65 -9.87
C ALA A 37 -8.74 -9.96 -11.03
N ARG A 38 -9.17 -8.71 -10.86
CA ARG A 38 -9.95 -7.93 -11.82
C ARG A 38 -11.24 -8.63 -12.26
N THR A 39 -11.90 -9.33 -11.33
CA THR A 39 -13.11 -10.11 -11.60
C THR A 39 -14.34 -9.20 -11.63
N GLU A 40 -15.12 -9.32 -12.69
CA GLU A 40 -16.39 -8.58 -12.82
C GLU A 40 -17.53 -9.28 -12.03
N PRO A 41 -18.54 -8.53 -11.55
CA PRO A 41 -18.74 -7.07 -11.65
C PRO A 41 -18.00 -6.26 -10.57
N THR A 42 -17.32 -6.91 -9.62
CA THR A 42 -16.69 -6.29 -8.45
C THR A 42 -15.60 -5.30 -8.86
N TYR A 43 -14.81 -5.64 -9.86
CA TYR A 43 -13.76 -4.75 -10.35
C TYR A 43 -14.30 -3.46 -10.98
N SER A 44 -15.39 -3.55 -11.74
CA SER A 44 -16.05 -2.36 -12.30
C SER A 44 -16.66 -1.47 -11.22
N LEU A 45 -17.21 -2.05 -10.16
CA LEU A 45 -17.71 -1.29 -9.02
C LEU A 45 -16.57 -0.56 -8.29
N TRP A 46 -15.45 -1.25 -8.05
CA TRP A 46 -14.26 -0.64 -7.46
C TRP A 46 -13.73 0.52 -8.31
N LYS A 47 -13.60 0.35 -9.63
CA LYS A 47 -13.19 1.45 -10.53
C LYS A 47 -14.11 2.66 -10.43
N LYS A 48 -15.41 2.43 -10.40
CA LYS A 48 -16.42 3.49 -10.30
C LYS A 48 -16.31 4.25 -8.98
N THR A 49 -16.25 3.54 -7.86
CA THR A 49 -16.17 4.15 -6.52
C THR A 49 -14.84 4.86 -6.30
N ARG A 50 -13.73 4.29 -6.80
CA ARG A 50 -12.42 4.95 -6.81
C ARG A 50 -12.45 6.26 -7.59
N ALA A 51 -13.09 6.29 -8.77
CA ALA A 51 -13.23 7.52 -9.56
C ALA A 51 -13.98 8.60 -8.79
N TRP A 52 -15.02 8.25 -8.02
CA TRP A 52 -15.74 9.19 -7.17
C TRP A 52 -14.86 9.79 -6.06
N SER A 53 -14.02 8.96 -5.45
CA SER A 53 -13.06 9.43 -4.42
C SER A 53 -12.05 10.40 -5.02
N LEU A 54 -11.49 10.08 -6.18
CA LEU A 54 -10.50 10.94 -6.86
C LEU A 54 -11.12 12.28 -7.31
N GLU A 55 -12.36 12.26 -7.82
CA GLU A 55 -13.12 13.46 -8.16
C GLU A 55 -13.32 14.37 -6.94
N TYR A 56 -13.62 13.78 -5.79
CA TYR A 56 -13.74 14.51 -4.54
C TYR A 56 -12.41 15.08 -4.06
N PHE A 57 -11.33 14.29 -4.08
CA PHE A 57 -9.99 14.76 -3.72
C PHE A 57 -9.53 15.92 -4.60
N ASP A 58 -9.76 15.85 -5.91
CA ASP A 58 -9.45 16.97 -6.81
C ASP A 58 -10.17 18.27 -6.39
N SER A 59 -11.43 18.17 -5.98
CA SER A 59 -12.18 19.34 -5.46
C SER A 59 -11.58 19.92 -4.17
N VAL A 60 -11.07 19.06 -3.29
CA VAL A 60 -10.38 19.47 -2.04
C VAL A 60 -9.03 20.10 -2.36
N TYR A 61 -8.23 19.50 -3.24
CA TYR A 61 -6.93 20.04 -3.66
C TYR A 61 -7.07 21.43 -4.29
N LYS A 62 -8.04 21.62 -5.17
CA LYS A 62 -8.36 22.93 -5.75
C LYS A 62 -8.71 23.97 -4.68
N ARG A 63 -9.50 23.58 -3.67
CA ARG A 63 -9.86 24.46 -2.55
C ARG A 63 -8.66 24.84 -1.69
N LEU A 64 -7.71 23.93 -1.50
CA LEU A 64 -6.48 24.14 -0.74
C LEU A 64 -5.38 24.85 -1.56
N GLY A 65 -5.57 25.01 -2.87
CA GLY A 65 -4.54 25.56 -3.76
C GLY A 65 -3.36 24.60 -3.98
N THR A 66 -3.56 23.32 -3.70
CA THR A 66 -2.53 22.27 -3.83
C THR A 66 -2.57 21.67 -5.24
N LYS A 67 -1.39 21.42 -5.81
CA LYS A 67 -1.19 20.72 -7.09
C LYS A 67 -0.20 19.59 -6.91
N PHE A 68 -0.42 18.53 -7.65
CA PHE A 68 0.48 17.38 -7.72
C PHE A 68 0.85 17.13 -9.20
N ASP A 69 2.12 16.87 -9.45
CA ASP A 69 2.60 16.53 -10.80
C ASP A 69 2.27 15.09 -11.16
N ARG A 70 2.20 14.22 -10.16
CA ARG A 70 1.95 12.78 -10.33
C ARG A 70 1.18 12.21 -9.14
N PHE A 71 0.28 11.30 -9.40
CA PHE A 71 -0.34 10.42 -8.41
C PHE A 71 0.16 9.00 -8.62
N PHE A 72 0.79 8.42 -7.63
CA PHE A 72 1.15 7.02 -7.59
C PHE A 72 0.07 6.23 -6.86
N PHE A 73 -0.37 5.14 -7.46
CA PHE A 73 -1.42 4.32 -6.87
C PHE A 73 -0.89 2.94 -6.52
N GLU A 74 -1.38 2.38 -5.41
CA GLU A 74 -1.04 1.02 -4.99
C GLU A 74 -1.21 -0.03 -6.11
N SER A 75 -2.21 0.16 -6.97
CA SER A 75 -2.47 -0.72 -8.12
C SER A 75 -1.37 -0.70 -9.19
N GLU A 76 -0.46 0.27 -9.17
CA GLU A 76 0.68 0.37 -10.10
C GLU A 76 1.89 -0.37 -9.56
N VAL A 77 2.00 -0.52 -8.25
CA VAL A 77 3.18 -1.04 -7.56
C VAL A 77 2.96 -2.37 -6.87
N TYR A 78 1.74 -2.88 -6.86
CA TYR A 78 1.37 -4.13 -6.21
C TYR A 78 2.23 -5.31 -6.67
N GLU A 79 2.29 -5.56 -7.98
CA GLU A 79 3.02 -6.70 -8.55
C GLU A 79 4.53 -6.49 -8.45
N SER A 80 5.03 -5.31 -8.81
CA SER A 80 6.46 -5.00 -8.77
C SER A 80 7.00 -5.04 -7.34
N GLY A 81 6.28 -4.47 -6.38
CA GLY A 81 6.68 -4.50 -4.97
C GLY A 81 6.74 -5.92 -4.44
N LYS A 82 5.72 -6.74 -4.70
CA LYS A 82 5.73 -8.16 -4.36
C LYS A 82 6.91 -8.88 -4.97
N GLN A 83 7.19 -8.67 -6.25
CA GLN A 83 8.28 -9.34 -6.95
C GLN A 83 9.64 -8.97 -6.36
N ILE A 84 9.87 -7.68 -6.06
CA ILE A 84 11.10 -7.22 -5.41
C ILE A 84 11.31 -7.90 -4.07
N VAL A 85 10.26 -8.05 -3.26
CA VAL A 85 10.34 -8.77 -1.98
C VAL A 85 10.73 -10.23 -2.20
N LEU A 86 10.08 -10.91 -3.15
CA LEU A 86 10.35 -12.33 -3.46
C LEU A 86 11.79 -12.56 -3.94
N ASP A 87 12.31 -11.71 -4.81
CA ASP A 87 13.65 -11.80 -5.38
C ASP A 87 14.77 -11.55 -4.33
N ASN A 88 14.41 -10.94 -3.20
CA ASN A 88 15.35 -10.63 -2.12
C ASN A 88 15.15 -11.51 -0.87
N VAL A 89 14.38 -12.59 -0.97
CA VAL A 89 14.28 -13.61 0.09
C VAL A 89 15.64 -14.32 0.27
N GLY A 90 16.07 -14.43 1.52
CA GLY A 90 17.38 -14.98 1.87
C GLY A 90 18.53 -13.95 1.85
N LYS A 91 18.27 -12.73 1.37
CA LYS A 91 19.24 -11.60 1.42
C LYS A 91 18.76 -10.50 2.39
N VAL A 92 17.62 -9.93 2.11
CA VAL A 92 17.01 -8.84 2.88
C VAL A 92 15.80 -9.33 3.68
N PHE A 93 15.02 -10.23 3.10
CA PHE A 93 13.80 -10.78 3.68
C PHE A 93 13.95 -12.25 4.06
N GLU A 94 13.12 -12.69 5.01
CA GLU A 94 13.10 -14.05 5.55
C GLU A 94 11.69 -14.64 5.44
N LYS A 95 11.60 -15.98 5.26
CA LYS A 95 10.34 -16.69 5.40
C LYS A 95 10.06 -16.98 6.87
N ASN A 96 8.85 -16.66 7.32
CA ASN A 96 8.40 -16.93 8.68
C ASN A 96 6.92 -17.36 8.63
N GLU A 97 6.61 -18.59 9.05
CA GLU A 97 5.25 -19.14 9.14
C GLU A 97 4.39 -18.89 7.88
N GLY A 98 5.00 -19.05 6.71
CA GLY A 98 4.35 -18.83 5.41
C GLY A 98 4.33 -17.39 4.91
N ALA A 99 4.62 -16.41 5.76
CA ALA A 99 4.78 -15.01 5.39
C ALA A 99 6.24 -14.69 5.02
N ILE A 100 6.46 -13.54 4.39
CA ILE A 100 7.79 -12.98 4.16
C ILE A 100 7.91 -11.72 5.01
N ILE A 101 8.94 -11.71 5.87
CA ILE A 101 9.19 -10.67 6.83
C ILE A 101 10.53 -9.97 6.60
N PHE A 102 10.62 -8.73 7.05
CA PHE A 102 11.88 -8.04 7.30
C PHE A 102 12.22 -8.15 8.78
N ALA A 103 13.35 -8.78 9.11
CA ALA A 103 13.77 -8.96 10.49
C ALA A 103 14.42 -7.69 11.05
N GLY A 104 13.66 -6.63 11.18
CA GLY A 104 14.10 -5.26 11.49
C GLY A 104 14.93 -5.14 12.76
N LYS A 105 14.72 -6.01 13.74
CA LYS A 105 15.52 -6.05 14.98
C LYS A 105 17.03 -6.14 14.75
N LYS A 106 17.47 -6.78 13.65
CA LYS A 106 18.89 -6.84 13.26
C LYS A 106 19.46 -5.47 12.89
N TYR A 107 18.59 -4.52 12.58
CA TYR A 107 18.94 -3.18 12.10
C TYR A 107 18.43 -2.06 13.02
N GLY A 108 18.00 -2.42 14.25
CA GLY A 108 17.49 -1.46 15.22
C GLY A 108 16.06 -0.96 14.93
N THR A 109 15.34 -1.62 14.01
CA THR A 109 13.96 -1.28 13.64
C THR A 109 12.97 -2.37 14.04
N HIS A 110 11.69 -2.22 13.70
CA HIS A 110 10.67 -3.22 13.98
C HIS A 110 10.69 -4.34 12.92
N THR A 111 10.38 -5.57 13.35
CA THR A 111 10.10 -6.67 12.41
C THR A 111 8.71 -6.46 11.82
N ARG A 112 8.60 -6.53 10.49
CA ARG A 112 7.35 -6.33 9.77
C ARG A 112 7.16 -7.35 8.66
N VAL A 113 5.88 -7.62 8.34
CA VAL A 113 5.48 -8.50 7.24
C VAL A 113 5.42 -7.68 5.96
N PHE A 114 6.07 -8.16 4.90
CA PHE A 114 6.06 -7.56 3.57
C PHE A 114 5.18 -8.31 2.59
N VAL A 115 5.08 -9.65 2.74
CA VAL A 115 4.12 -10.48 2.01
C VAL A 115 3.45 -11.40 3.02
N THR A 116 2.13 -11.43 3.03
CA THR A 116 1.34 -12.28 3.93
C THR A 116 1.49 -13.75 3.58
N GLY A 117 1.09 -14.66 4.50
CA GLY A 117 1.04 -16.09 4.22
C GLY A 117 0.12 -16.49 3.06
N GLU A 118 -0.82 -15.62 2.68
CA GLU A 118 -1.68 -15.78 1.51
C GLU A 118 -1.03 -15.30 0.20
N GLY A 119 0.20 -14.79 0.27
CA GLY A 119 0.96 -14.31 -0.89
C GLY A 119 0.60 -12.89 -1.36
N ASN A 120 -0.09 -12.09 -0.55
CA ASN A 120 -0.42 -10.70 -0.87
C ASN A 120 0.61 -9.75 -0.25
N PRO A 121 1.11 -8.73 -0.99
CA PRO A 121 1.97 -7.72 -0.40
C PRO A 121 1.17 -6.85 0.58
N THR A 122 1.79 -6.53 1.70
CA THR A 122 1.31 -5.53 2.66
C THR A 122 1.56 -4.12 2.12
N TYR A 123 1.31 -3.10 2.93
CA TYR A 123 1.73 -1.73 2.60
C TYR A 123 3.25 -1.66 2.43
N GLU A 124 4.00 -2.28 3.34
CA GLU A 124 5.46 -2.36 3.27
C GLU A 124 5.94 -3.03 1.97
N GLY A 125 5.27 -4.11 1.57
CA GLY A 125 5.59 -4.81 0.32
C GLY A 125 5.33 -3.97 -0.92
N LYS A 126 4.30 -3.10 -0.91
CA LYS A 126 3.99 -2.18 -2.01
C LYS A 126 5.00 -1.03 -2.10
N GLU A 127 5.49 -0.52 -0.96
CA GLU A 127 6.53 0.50 -0.92
C GLU A 127 7.84 0.05 -1.60
N MET A 128 8.14 -1.25 -1.57
CA MET A 128 9.29 -1.78 -2.32
C MET A 128 9.16 -1.57 -3.84
N GLY A 129 7.94 -1.42 -4.35
CA GLY A 129 7.69 -1.06 -5.74
C GLY A 129 7.59 0.45 -5.97
N LEU A 130 7.11 1.19 -4.96
CA LEU A 130 6.86 2.63 -5.07
C LEU A 130 8.17 3.43 -5.15
N GLY A 131 9.09 3.24 -4.22
CA GLY A 131 10.37 3.95 -4.22
C GLY A 131 11.14 3.83 -5.55
N PRO A 132 11.35 2.61 -6.09
CA PRO A 132 11.96 2.45 -7.40
C PRO A 132 11.18 3.10 -8.55
N LEU A 133 9.85 3.08 -8.52
CA LEU A 133 9.02 3.72 -9.54
C LEU A 133 9.17 5.24 -9.49
N GLU A 134 9.11 5.85 -8.31
CA GLU A 134 9.31 7.28 -8.10
C GLU A 134 10.70 7.73 -8.57
N TYR A 135 11.74 7.00 -8.17
CA TYR A 135 13.10 7.30 -8.57
C TYR A 135 13.30 7.15 -10.09
N LYS A 136 12.68 6.16 -10.72
CA LYS A 136 12.72 5.98 -12.17
C LYS A 136 12.11 7.17 -12.90
N GLU A 137 10.99 7.71 -12.41
CA GLU A 137 10.28 8.83 -13.05
C GLU A 137 10.97 10.18 -12.80
N PHE A 138 11.46 10.44 -11.61
CA PHE A 138 11.94 11.77 -11.22
C PHE A 138 13.45 11.89 -11.04
N LYS A 139 14.18 10.78 -10.85
CA LYS A 139 15.65 10.81 -10.62
C LYS A 139 16.07 11.85 -9.58
N PHE A 140 15.37 11.86 -8.44
CA PHE A 140 15.61 12.82 -7.36
C PHE A 140 16.92 12.53 -6.60
N ASP A 141 17.53 13.57 -6.03
CA ASP A 141 18.63 13.46 -5.09
C ASP A 141 18.13 13.25 -3.66
N GLN A 142 16.89 13.68 -3.38
CA GLN A 142 16.25 13.53 -2.08
C GLN A 142 14.75 13.35 -2.22
N ALA A 143 14.18 12.39 -1.48
CA ALA A 143 12.74 12.21 -1.32
C ALA A 143 12.29 12.64 0.07
N LEU A 144 11.25 13.46 0.16
CA LEU A 144 10.66 13.89 1.42
C LEU A 144 9.26 13.30 1.57
N HIS A 145 9.07 12.42 2.55
CA HIS A 145 7.79 11.80 2.85
C HIS A 145 7.10 12.58 3.97
N VAL A 146 6.00 13.26 3.64
CA VAL A 146 5.19 14.01 4.61
C VAL A 146 4.06 13.12 5.11
N VAL A 147 4.17 12.64 6.34
CA VAL A 147 3.29 11.62 6.92
C VAL A 147 2.89 11.98 8.36
N GLY A 148 1.91 11.28 8.91
CA GLY A 148 1.58 11.40 10.32
C GLY A 148 2.66 10.78 11.22
N PRO A 149 2.84 11.28 12.47
CA PRO A 149 3.86 10.79 13.40
C PRO A 149 3.78 9.28 13.66
N GLU A 150 2.60 8.71 13.62
CA GLU A 150 2.35 7.27 13.81
C GLU A 150 2.95 6.40 12.71
N GLN A 151 3.26 6.98 11.55
CA GLN A 151 3.85 6.28 10.41
C GLN A 151 5.39 6.29 10.42
N SER A 152 6.04 7.06 11.30
CA SER A 152 7.51 7.16 11.34
C SER A 152 8.19 5.80 11.47
N GLY A 153 7.78 4.98 12.43
CA GLY A 153 8.36 3.64 12.63
C GLY A 153 8.07 2.65 11.47
N TYR A 154 7.06 2.92 10.68
CA TYR A 154 6.79 2.20 9.44
C TYR A 154 7.82 2.56 8.37
N PHE A 155 8.05 3.85 8.12
CA PHE A 155 9.00 4.32 7.12
C PHE A 155 10.45 4.00 7.46
N GLU A 156 10.83 3.98 8.74
CA GLU A 156 12.16 3.51 9.17
C GLU A 156 12.45 2.09 8.65
N VAL A 157 11.47 1.20 8.74
CA VAL A 157 11.60 -0.18 8.25
C VAL A 157 11.66 -0.23 6.73
N VAL A 158 10.78 0.52 6.06
CA VAL A 158 10.69 0.57 4.59
C VAL A 158 11.99 1.12 3.99
N PHE A 159 12.49 2.25 4.49
CA PHE A 159 13.72 2.86 3.99
C PHE A 159 14.94 1.96 4.23
N LYS A 160 15.00 1.30 5.40
CA LYS A 160 16.09 0.34 5.67
C LYS A 160 16.04 -0.86 4.73
N ALA A 161 14.87 -1.36 4.40
CA ALA A 161 14.73 -2.45 3.44
C ALA A 161 15.13 -2.01 2.02
N LEU A 162 14.71 -0.82 1.57
CA LEU A 162 15.08 -0.25 0.27
C LEU A 162 16.60 -0.05 0.15
N GLU A 163 17.24 0.57 1.15
CA GLU A 163 18.69 0.76 1.22
C GLU A 163 19.47 -0.56 1.05
N LEU A 164 18.99 -1.63 1.72
CA LEU A 164 19.64 -2.95 1.65
C LEU A 164 19.44 -3.64 0.30
N ILE A 165 18.39 -3.29 -0.43
CA ILE A 165 18.13 -3.81 -1.78
C ILE A 165 18.98 -3.07 -2.80
N ASP A 166 18.99 -1.73 -2.75
CA ASP A 166 19.74 -0.88 -3.68
C ASP A 166 20.31 0.33 -2.94
N PRO A 167 21.64 0.48 -2.89
CA PRO A 167 22.30 1.61 -2.24
C PRO A 167 21.90 3.00 -2.74
N VAL A 168 21.24 3.09 -3.89
CA VAL A 168 20.71 4.37 -4.39
C VAL A 168 19.67 4.99 -3.45
N PHE A 169 19.07 4.17 -2.60
CA PHE A 169 18.10 4.60 -1.58
C PHE A 169 18.72 4.83 -0.19
N ALA A 170 20.06 4.77 -0.07
CA ALA A 170 20.73 5.10 1.17
C ALA A 170 20.72 6.60 1.41
N GLY A 171 20.25 7.04 2.62
CA GLY A 171 20.15 8.44 3.01
C GLY A 171 20.60 8.72 4.42
#